data_af59a2602dce7a837193229f63186637
#
_entry.id   af59a2602dce7a837193229f63186637
#
_cell.length_a   1.000
_cell.length_b   1.000
_cell.length_c   1.000
_cell.angle_alpha   90.00
_cell.angle_beta   90.00
_cell.angle_gamma   90.00
#
_symmetry.space_group_name_H-M   'P 1'
#
loop_
_entity.id
_entity.type
_entity.pdbx_description
1 polymer ?
#
loop_
_entity_poly.entity_id
_entity_poly.type
_entity_poly.pdbx_seq_one_letter_code
_entity_poly.pdbx_strand_id
1 'polypeptide(L)'
;MIDLRSDTVTKPSDAMRKVMYDAEVGDDVYKEDPSVNKLQEMASKITGKEDSLLVSSGTMGNLVSLLTLTNRGEEIILGDKCHVYAWEGSGVSIFGGISMKIIKNNEDGSFDLNELISSINPVDDHKPKTTTISIENTHNQCGGSPLELDFLSEVKKIANKNNLKIHMDGARLFNASIAQNESIENL
;
A
#
# COMPACT_ATOMS: atom_id res chain seq x y z
N MET A 1 2.18 2.65 -32.25
CA MET A 1 1.22 1.67 -31.67
C MET A 1 0.91 2.15 -30.26
N ILE A 2 -0.36 2.26 -29.88
CA ILE A 2 -0.80 2.61 -28.52
C ILE A 2 -0.86 1.31 -27.72
N ASP A 3 -0.13 1.22 -26.61
CA ASP A 3 -0.09 0.04 -25.73
C ASP A 3 -0.84 0.37 -24.44
N LEU A 4 -1.96 -0.29 -24.21
CA LEU A 4 -2.82 -0.12 -23.03
C LEU A 4 -2.84 -1.36 -22.11
N ARG A 5 -1.84 -2.25 -22.22
CA ARG A 5 -1.75 -3.44 -21.35
C ARG A 5 -1.65 -3.13 -19.87
N SER A 6 -0.85 -2.14 -19.53
CA SER A 6 -0.55 -1.73 -18.16
C SER A 6 0.16 -0.38 -18.17
N ASP A 7 -0.03 0.43 -17.15
CA ASP A 7 0.74 1.65 -16.92
C ASP A 7 2.25 1.35 -16.67
N THR A 8 2.57 0.13 -16.25
CA THR A 8 3.96 -0.31 -16.03
C THR A 8 4.81 -0.37 -17.31
N VAL A 9 4.21 -0.33 -18.50
CA VAL A 9 4.95 -0.26 -19.78
C VAL A 9 5.32 1.18 -20.19
N THR A 10 4.87 2.18 -19.43
CA THR A 10 5.23 3.58 -19.67
C THR A 10 6.74 3.80 -19.41
N LYS A 11 7.32 4.73 -20.15
CA LYS A 11 8.74 5.03 -20.06
C LYS A 11 8.97 6.44 -19.54
N PRO A 12 10.05 6.68 -18.80
CA PRO A 12 10.41 8.04 -18.40
C PRO A 12 10.68 8.92 -19.65
N SER A 13 10.28 10.18 -19.56
CA SER A 13 10.58 11.17 -20.60
C SER A 13 12.11 11.42 -20.71
N ASP A 14 12.55 12.06 -21.82
CA ASP A 14 13.97 12.41 -21.99
C ASP A 14 14.44 13.36 -20.88
N ALA A 15 13.58 14.27 -20.43
CA ALA A 15 13.90 15.17 -19.31
C ALA A 15 14.09 14.38 -18.00
N MET A 16 13.21 13.42 -17.71
CA MET A 16 13.38 12.55 -16.54
C MET A 16 14.66 11.72 -16.62
N ARG A 17 14.97 11.15 -17.80
CA ARG A 17 16.20 10.37 -18.02
C ARG A 17 17.45 11.22 -17.83
N LYS A 18 17.39 12.49 -18.27
CA LYS A 18 18.50 13.42 -18.05
C LYS A 18 18.72 13.72 -16.56
N VAL A 19 17.65 13.99 -15.81
CA VAL A 19 17.73 14.18 -14.35
C VAL A 19 18.31 12.95 -13.65
N MET A 20 17.91 11.75 -14.06
CA MET A 20 18.47 10.50 -13.52
C MET A 20 19.97 10.37 -13.81
N TYR A 21 20.40 10.75 -15.01
CA TYR A 21 21.82 10.71 -15.41
C TYR A 21 22.65 11.73 -14.65
N ASP A 22 22.13 12.93 -14.43
CA ASP A 22 22.84 14.04 -13.78
C ASP A 22 22.71 14.00 -12.24
N ALA A 23 21.94 13.04 -11.68
CA ALA A 23 21.71 12.96 -10.25
C ALA A 23 23.02 12.78 -9.47
N GLU A 24 23.21 13.60 -8.45
CA GLU A 24 24.26 13.39 -7.47
C GLU A 24 23.94 12.13 -6.65
N VAL A 25 24.95 11.29 -6.45
CA VAL A 25 24.83 10.02 -5.74
C VAL A 25 25.79 9.98 -4.54
N GLY A 26 25.44 9.21 -3.53
CA GLY A 26 26.24 9.01 -2.33
C GLY A 26 25.92 7.68 -1.66
N ASP A 27 26.59 7.39 -0.56
CA ASP A 27 26.32 6.17 0.21
C ASP A 27 25.08 6.36 1.09
N ASP A 28 24.04 5.59 0.81
CA ASP A 28 22.76 5.67 1.54
C ASP A 28 22.89 5.19 2.99
N VAL A 29 23.80 4.28 3.28
CA VAL A 29 24.06 3.79 4.66
C VAL A 29 24.51 4.93 5.57
N TYR A 30 25.34 5.83 5.04
CA TYR A 30 25.78 7.03 5.76
C TYR A 30 24.86 8.24 5.56
N LYS A 31 23.75 8.07 4.82
CA LYS A 31 22.82 9.16 4.45
C LYS A 31 23.50 10.29 3.68
N GLU A 32 24.46 9.93 2.85
CA GLU A 32 25.25 10.86 2.03
C GLU A 32 24.71 11.03 0.61
N ASP A 33 23.68 10.21 0.19
CA ASP A 33 23.04 10.39 -1.10
C ASP A 33 22.00 11.53 -1.05
N PRO A 34 22.28 12.70 -1.65
CA PRO A 34 21.39 13.84 -1.56
C PRO A 34 20.10 13.65 -2.36
N SER A 35 20.12 12.83 -3.41
CA SER A 35 18.93 12.54 -4.22
C SER A 35 17.94 11.64 -3.47
N VAL A 36 18.43 10.62 -2.79
CA VAL A 36 17.61 9.74 -1.94
C VAL A 36 17.03 10.51 -0.75
N ASN A 37 17.88 11.27 -0.04
CA ASN A 37 17.44 12.06 1.11
C ASN A 37 16.32 13.03 0.74
N LYS A 38 16.49 13.77 -0.38
CA LYS A 38 15.47 14.70 -0.88
C LYS A 38 14.19 14.01 -1.28
N LEU A 39 14.27 12.84 -1.94
CA LEU A 39 13.08 12.06 -2.31
C LEU A 39 12.29 11.64 -1.08
N GLN A 40 12.96 11.12 -0.06
CA GLN A 40 12.33 10.68 1.18
C GLN A 40 11.67 11.86 1.92
N GLU A 41 12.37 12.99 2.07
CA GLU A 41 11.79 14.21 2.65
C GLU A 41 10.55 14.68 1.87
N MET A 42 10.60 14.70 0.56
CA MET A 42 9.45 15.10 -0.28
C MET A 42 8.28 14.13 -0.13
N ALA A 43 8.54 12.82 -0.10
CA ALA A 43 7.50 11.81 0.08
C ALA A 43 6.80 11.96 1.44
N SER A 44 7.56 12.08 2.53
CA SER A 44 7.01 12.35 3.87
C SER A 44 6.14 13.60 3.90
N LYS A 45 6.61 14.69 3.31
CA LYS A 45 5.88 15.97 3.26
C LYS A 45 4.58 15.87 2.46
N ILE A 46 4.60 15.18 1.30
CA ILE A 46 3.42 15.08 0.43
C ILE A 46 2.36 14.17 1.07
N THR A 47 2.78 13.13 1.77
CA THR A 47 1.88 12.15 2.39
C THR A 47 1.46 12.52 3.80
N GLY A 48 2.06 13.55 4.41
CA GLY A 48 1.84 13.91 5.81
C GLY A 48 2.32 12.84 6.78
N LYS A 49 3.24 11.95 6.35
CA LYS A 49 3.78 10.88 7.20
C LYS A 49 5.06 11.34 7.90
N GLU A 50 5.35 10.71 9.03
CA GLU A 50 6.51 11.03 9.87
C GLU A 50 7.83 10.83 9.13
N ASP A 51 7.94 9.74 8.35
CA ASP A 51 9.15 9.41 7.60
C ASP A 51 8.81 8.59 6.34
N SER A 52 9.80 8.38 5.48
CA SER A 52 9.69 7.56 4.28
C SER A 52 10.99 6.85 3.96
N LEU A 53 10.89 5.74 3.25
CA LEU A 53 12.02 4.91 2.86
C LEU A 53 11.95 4.57 1.37
N LEU A 54 13.01 4.88 0.62
CA LEU A 54 13.16 4.41 -0.75
C LEU A 54 13.46 2.91 -0.76
N VAL A 55 12.70 2.17 -1.55
CA VAL A 55 12.89 0.73 -1.79
C VAL A 55 12.98 0.45 -3.28
N SER A 56 13.52 -0.70 -3.66
CA SER A 56 13.78 -1.05 -5.06
C SER A 56 12.55 -1.41 -5.88
N SER A 57 11.42 -1.69 -5.23
CA SER A 57 10.15 -2.03 -5.92
C SER A 57 8.94 -1.83 -5.01
N GLY A 58 7.74 -1.71 -5.60
CA GLY A 58 6.48 -1.68 -4.87
C GLY A 58 6.24 -2.96 -4.07
N THR A 59 6.55 -4.12 -4.64
CA THR A 59 6.49 -5.41 -3.94
C THR A 59 7.36 -5.44 -2.68
N MET A 60 8.58 -4.88 -2.76
CA MET A 60 9.44 -4.73 -1.58
C MET A 60 8.82 -3.75 -0.57
N GLY A 61 8.22 -2.66 -1.05
CA GLY A 61 7.54 -1.68 -0.20
C GLY A 61 6.38 -2.30 0.59
N ASN A 62 5.50 -3.03 -0.08
CA ASN A 62 4.40 -3.75 0.55
C ASN A 62 4.91 -4.77 1.57
N LEU A 63 5.89 -5.59 1.18
CA LEU A 63 6.46 -6.61 2.06
C LEU A 63 7.06 -5.98 3.33
N VAL A 64 7.95 -5.00 3.19
CA VAL A 64 8.61 -4.33 4.33
C VAL A 64 7.58 -3.67 5.24
N SER A 65 6.60 -2.97 4.67
CA SER A 65 5.53 -2.32 5.42
C SER A 65 4.72 -3.34 6.24
N LEU A 66 4.26 -4.41 5.61
CA LEU A 66 3.45 -5.43 6.28
C LEU A 66 4.23 -6.21 7.34
N LEU A 67 5.53 -6.50 7.10
CA LEU A 67 6.40 -7.10 8.11
C LEU A 67 6.68 -6.17 9.30
N THR A 68 6.61 -4.86 9.10
CA THR A 68 6.76 -3.86 10.18
C THR A 68 5.47 -3.72 10.99
N LEU A 69 4.32 -3.83 10.33
CA LEU A 69 3.01 -3.66 10.96
C LEU A 69 2.50 -4.92 11.66
N THR A 70 2.92 -6.11 11.22
CA THR A 70 2.34 -7.39 11.62
C THR A 70 3.43 -8.39 11.97
N ASN A 71 3.30 -9.06 13.09
CA ASN A 71 4.28 -10.05 13.56
C ASN A 71 4.00 -11.44 12.98
N ARG A 72 5.02 -12.31 13.03
CA ARG A 72 4.88 -13.71 12.69
C ARG A 72 3.78 -14.38 13.53
N GLY A 73 2.89 -15.13 12.86
CA GLY A 73 1.76 -15.80 13.50
C GLY A 73 0.53 -14.92 13.69
N GLU A 74 0.62 -13.61 13.37
CA GLU A 74 -0.54 -12.72 13.31
C GLU A 74 -1.22 -12.78 11.93
N GLU A 75 -2.31 -12.03 11.77
CA GLU A 75 -3.14 -12.05 10.57
C GLU A 75 -3.38 -10.63 10.04
N ILE A 76 -3.38 -10.51 8.71
CA ILE A 76 -3.87 -9.34 7.98
C ILE A 76 -5.18 -9.68 7.27
N ILE A 77 -6.08 -8.69 7.16
CA ILE A 77 -7.30 -8.76 6.33
C ILE A 77 -7.06 -7.94 5.07
N LEU A 78 -7.37 -8.51 3.89
CA LEU A 78 -7.24 -7.83 2.60
C LEU A 78 -8.23 -8.40 1.57
N GLY A 79 -8.44 -7.64 0.51
CA GLY A 79 -9.32 -8.05 -0.59
C GLY A 79 -8.72 -9.14 -1.48
N ASP A 80 -9.58 -9.96 -2.11
CA ASP A 80 -9.20 -11.08 -2.99
C ASP A 80 -8.53 -10.65 -4.30
N LYS A 81 -8.69 -9.37 -4.70
CA LYS A 81 -8.09 -8.79 -5.90
C LYS A 81 -6.88 -7.89 -5.61
N CYS A 82 -6.52 -7.69 -4.33
CA CYS A 82 -5.37 -6.86 -3.97
C CYS A 82 -4.06 -7.41 -4.54
N HIS A 83 -3.17 -6.52 -4.95
CA HIS A 83 -1.86 -6.86 -5.52
C HIS A 83 -1.03 -7.73 -4.55
N VAL A 84 -1.01 -7.36 -3.28
CA VAL A 84 -0.31 -8.10 -2.20
C VAL A 84 -0.71 -9.58 -2.16
N TYR A 85 -1.98 -9.89 -2.36
CA TYR A 85 -2.48 -11.27 -2.37
C TYR A 85 -2.21 -11.97 -3.69
N ALA A 86 -2.60 -11.32 -4.80
CA ALA A 86 -2.69 -11.97 -6.09
C ALA A 86 -1.37 -12.01 -6.88
N TRP A 87 -0.46 -11.04 -6.66
CA TRP A 87 0.66 -10.78 -7.56
C TRP A 87 2.04 -10.70 -6.91
N GLU A 88 2.15 -10.96 -5.60
CA GLU A 88 3.43 -10.87 -4.87
C GLU A 88 3.96 -12.23 -4.38
N GLY A 89 3.51 -13.32 -5.02
CA GLY A 89 4.05 -14.67 -4.76
C GLY A 89 3.89 -15.14 -3.31
N SER A 90 2.87 -14.65 -2.59
CA SER A 90 2.65 -14.92 -1.16
C SER A 90 3.81 -14.49 -0.25
N GLY A 91 4.58 -13.48 -0.66
CA GLY A 91 5.77 -13.02 0.05
C GLY A 91 5.52 -12.73 1.54
N VAL A 92 4.40 -12.12 1.87
CA VAL A 92 4.00 -11.82 3.27
C VAL A 92 3.91 -13.10 4.11
N SER A 93 3.31 -14.16 3.57
CA SER A 93 3.20 -15.44 4.28
C SER A 93 4.54 -16.18 4.33
N ILE A 94 5.30 -16.19 3.23
CA ILE A 94 6.57 -16.93 3.13
C ILE A 94 7.64 -16.33 4.04
N PHE A 95 7.84 -15.01 3.96
CA PHE A 95 8.90 -14.33 4.71
C PHE A 95 8.45 -13.91 6.11
N GLY A 96 7.21 -13.43 6.23
CA GLY A 96 6.65 -12.97 7.50
C GLY A 96 6.05 -14.06 8.37
N GLY A 97 5.64 -15.19 7.78
CA GLY A 97 4.83 -16.16 8.48
C GLY A 97 3.50 -15.57 8.97
N ILE A 98 2.96 -14.63 8.20
CA ILE A 98 1.73 -13.88 8.47
C ILE A 98 0.57 -14.58 7.76
N SER A 99 -0.54 -14.78 8.46
CA SER A 99 -1.78 -15.28 7.89
C SER A 99 -2.49 -14.20 7.08
N MET A 100 -3.09 -14.57 5.95
CA MET A 100 -3.92 -13.67 5.13
C MET A 100 -5.38 -14.11 5.21
N LYS A 101 -6.23 -13.26 5.80
CA LYS A 101 -7.68 -13.40 5.77
C LYS A 101 -8.21 -12.65 4.55
N ILE A 102 -8.70 -13.40 3.58
CA ILE A 102 -9.17 -12.85 2.32
C ILE A 102 -10.66 -12.57 2.40
N ILE A 103 -11.06 -11.35 2.03
CA ILE A 103 -12.45 -10.93 1.87
C ILE A 103 -12.70 -10.50 0.42
N LYS A 104 -13.96 -10.50 -0.02
CA LYS A 104 -14.28 -10.23 -1.42
C LYS A 104 -14.21 -8.74 -1.74
N ASN A 105 -13.47 -8.35 -2.79
CA ASN A 105 -13.56 -7.00 -3.33
C ASN A 105 -14.84 -6.80 -4.16
N ASN A 106 -15.45 -5.65 -4.00
CA ASN A 106 -16.45 -5.11 -4.90
C ASN A 106 -15.82 -4.71 -6.26
N GLU A 107 -16.63 -4.26 -7.20
CA GLU A 107 -16.15 -3.82 -8.51
C GLU A 107 -15.31 -2.55 -8.47
N ASP A 108 -15.53 -1.70 -7.47
CA ASP A 108 -14.81 -0.45 -7.22
C ASP A 108 -13.54 -0.59 -6.36
N GLY A 109 -13.20 -1.82 -5.94
CA GLY A 109 -12.05 -2.10 -5.09
C GLY A 109 -12.32 -2.03 -3.59
N SER A 110 -13.47 -1.51 -3.16
CA SER A 110 -13.92 -1.60 -1.78
C SER A 110 -14.28 -3.04 -1.39
N PHE A 111 -14.69 -3.25 -0.17
CA PHE A 111 -15.26 -4.52 0.32
C PHE A 111 -16.38 -4.25 1.32
N ASP A 112 -17.21 -5.25 1.60
CA ASP A 112 -18.29 -5.12 2.58
C ASP A 112 -17.74 -4.91 3.99
N LEU A 113 -18.15 -3.81 4.64
CA LEU A 113 -17.68 -3.46 5.98
C LEU A 113 -18.16 -4.42 7.07
N ASN A 114 -19.30 -5.09 6.87
CA ASN A 114 -19.77 -6.11 7.80
C ASN A 114 -18.94 -7.39 7.66
N GLU A 115 -18.54 -7.74 6.41
CA GLU A 115 -17.60 -8.84 6.18
C GLU A 115 -16.24 -8.52 6.81
N LEU A 116 -15.73 -7.29 6.67
CA LEU A 116 -14.51 -6.85 7.35
C LEU A 116 -14.62 -7.05 8.86
N ILE A 117 -15.69 -6.53 9.50
CA ILE A 117 -15.89 -6.62 10.95
C ILE A 117 -15.97 -8.09 11.40
N SER A 118 -16.73 -8.92 10.69
CA SER A 118 -16.88 -10.34 11.03
C SER A 118 -15.62 -11.17 10.80
N SER A 119 -14.69 -10.66 9.99
CA SER A 119 -13.40 -11.29 9.71
C SER A 119 -12.34 -10.99 10.77
N ILE A 120 -12.56 -10.02 11.66
CA ILE A 120 -11.66 -9.76 12.77
C ILE A 120 -11.79 -10.89 13.80
N ASN A 121 -10.70 -11.62 14.01
CA ASN A 121 -10.69 -12.71 14.98
C ASN A 121 -10.85 -12.18 16.41
N PRO A 122 -11.67 -12.82 17.24
CA PRO A 122 -11.67 -12.58 18.68
C PRO A 122 -10.33 -13.04 19.30
N VAL A 123 -10.06 -12.59 20.52
CA VAL A 123 -8.93 -13.12 21.30
C VAL A 123 -9.19 -14.59 21.59
N ASP A 124 -8.42 -15.47 20.94
CA ASP A 124 -8.59 -16.93 21.00
C ASP A 124 -7.25 -17.61 20.70
N ASP A 125 -6.82 -18.53 21.55
CA ASP A 125 -5.53 -19.23 21.40
C ASP A 125 -5.47 -20.14 20.15
N HIS A 126 -6.61 -20.46 19.54
CA HIS A 126 -6.70 -21.28 18.33
C HIS A 126 -6.73 -20.44 17.02
N LYS A 127 -6.74 -19.12 17.13
CA LYS A 127 -6.84 -18.21 15.98
C LYS A 127 -5.67 -17.24 15.92
N PRO A 128 -5.16 -16.93 14.72
CA PRO A 128 -4.19 -15.86 14.60
C PRO A 128 -4.84 -14.53 15.01
N LYS A 129 -4.10 -13.70 15.74
CA LYS A 129 -4.56 -12.37 16.10
C LYS A 129 -4.60 -11.49 14.86
N THR A 130 -5.76 -10.95 14.52
CA THR A 130 -5.87 -9.92 13.47
C THR A 130 -5.25 -8.61 13.96
N THR A 131 -4.33 -8.04 13.19
CA THR A 131 -3.60 -6.81 13.57
C THR A 131 -3.58 -5.73 12.51
N THR A 132 -3.83 -6.06 11.25
CA THR A 132 -3.70 -5.11 10.15
C THR A 132 -4.79 -5.31 9.10
N ILE A 133 -5.31 -4.20 8.56
CA ILE A 133 -6.15 -4.16 7.36
C ILE A 133 -5.27 -3.63 6.23
N SER A 134 -5.25 -4.32 5.07
CA SER A 134 -4.56 -3.88 3.88
C SER A 134 -5.54 -3.53 2.78
N ILE A 135 -5.43 -2.33 2.23
CA ILE A 135 -6.26 -1.80 1.13
C ILE A 135 -5.36 -1.37 -0.03
N GLU A 136 -5.93 -1.17 -1.22
CA GLU A 136 -5.20 -0.75 -2.43
C GLU A 136 -5.91 0.45 -3.08
N ASN A 137 -5.17 1.53 -3.40
CA ASN A 137 -5.72 2.76 -3.96
C ASN A 137 -4.73 3.44 -4.97
N THR A 138 -5.11 3.68 -6.26
CA THR A 138 -6.32 3.16 -6.90
C THR A 138 -6.23 1.65 -7.08
N HIS A 139 -7.38 0.95 -7.07
CA HIS A 139 -7.38 -0.51 -7.11
C HIS A 139 -7.20 -1.04 -8.54
N ASN A 140 -6.04 -1.63 -8.83
CA ASN A 140 -5.65 -2.04 -10.18
C ASN A 140 -6.63 -3.05 -10.81
N GLN A 141 -6.92 -4.16 -10.11
CA GLN A 141 -7.80 -5.22 -10.63
C GLN A 141 -9.29 -4.84 -10.67
N CYS A 142 -9.64 -3.68 -10.10
CA CYS A 142 -10.98 -3.12 -10.11
C CYS A 142 -11.08 -1.90 -11.04
N GLY A 143 -10.40 -1.94 -12.18
CA GLY A 143 -10.46 -0.90 -13.20
C GLY A 143 -9.67 0.38 -12.89
N GLY A 144 -8.79 0.37 -11.90
CA GLY A 144 -8.06 1.56 -11.44
C GLY A 144 -8.96 2.54 -10.69
N SER A 145 -10.05 2.05 -10.11
CA SER A 145 -10.99 2.88 -9.34
C SER A 145 -10.35 3.43 -8.08
N PRO A 146 -10.54 4.72 -7.75
CA PRO A 146 -10.19 5.26 -6.45
C PRO A 146 -11.20 4.78 -5.40
N LEU A 147 -10.73 4.48 -4.20
CA LEU A 147 -11.60 4.19 -3.06
C LEU A 147 -12.26 5.47 -2.55
N GLU A 148 -13.58 5.44 -2.37
CA GLU A 148 -14.34 6.58 -1.88
C GLU A 148 -13.90 7.01 -0.47
N LEU A 149 -13.87 8.32 -0.20
CA LEU A 149 -13.44 8.88 1.08
C LEU A 149 -14.28 8.37 2.26
N ASP A 150 -15.59 8.20 2.06
CA ASP A 150 -16.47 7.65 3.08
C ASP A 150 -16.07 6.21 3.44
N PHE A 151 -15.72 5.39 2.44
CA PHE A 151 -15.22 4.03 2.68
C PHE A 151 -13.91 4.05 3.47
N LEU A 152 -12.95 4.89 3.08
CA LEU A 152 -11.66 5.03 3.79
C LEU A 152 -11.88 5.47 5.25
N SER A 153 -12.80 6.42 5.46
CA SER A 153 -13.19 6.90 6.80
C SER A 153 -13.78 5.78 7.67
N GLU A 154 -14.67 4.96 7.10
CA GLU A 154 -15.27 3.84 7.84
C GLU A 154 -14.24 2.74 8.15
N VAL A 155 -13.35 2.39 7.21
CA VAL A 155 -12.23 1.46 7.47
C VAL A 155 -11.37 1.98 8.61
N LYS A 156 -11.04 3.27 8.63
CA LYS A 156 -10.28 3.92 9.71
C LYS A 156 -10.99 3.84 11.07
N LYS A 157 -12.32 4.06 11.09
CA LYS A 157 -13.12 3.92 12.33
C LYS A 157 -13.11 2.49 12.85
N ILE A 158 -13.28 1.50 11.94
CA ILE A 158 -13.24 0.09 12.29
C ILE A 158 -11.85 -0.30 12.83
N ALA A 159 -10.79 0.11 12.14
CA ALA A 159 -9.42 -0.14 12.58
C ALA A 159 -9.14 0.43 13.97
N ASN A 160 -9.48 1.70 14.21
CA ASN A 160 -9.29 2.36 15.49
C ASN A 160 -10.08 1.67 16.63
N LYS A 161 -11.35 1.31 16.37
CA LYS A 161 -12.19 0.61 17.35
C LYS A 161 -11.63 -0.74 17.78
N ASN A 162 -10.94 -1.43 16.87
CA ASN A 162 -10.40 -2.77 17.09
C ASN A 162 -8.87 -2.79 17.32
N ASN A 163 -8.26 -1.62 17.45
CA ASN A 163 -6.81 -1.45 17.61
C ASN A 163 -6.00 -2.15 16.49
N LEU A 164 -6.49 -2.03 15.25
CA LEU A 164 -5.83 -2.53 14.05
C LEU A 164 -5.04 -1.41 13.38
N LYS A 165 -3.97 -1.80 12.68
CA LYS A 165 -3.20 -0.91 11.81
C LYS A 165 -3.80 -0.94 10.39
N ILE A 166 -3.53 0.10 9.61
CA ILE A 166 -3.91 0.16 8.20
C ILE A 166 -2.64 0.22 7.36
N HIS A 167 -2.54 -0.68 6.39
CA HIS A 167 -1.60 -0.62 5.29
C HIS A 167 -2.37 -0.22 4.03
N MET A 168 -1.81 0.71 3.25
CA MET A 168 -2.34 1.06 1.93
C MET A 168 -1.27 0.80 0.87
N ASP A 169 -1.55 -0.09 -0.08
CA ASP A 169 -0.82 -0.12 -1.33
C ASP A 169 -1.25 1.10 -2.16
N GLY A 170 -0.43 2.13 -2.12
CA GLY A 170 -0.66 3.41 -2.77
C GLY A 170 0.09 3.56 -4.10
N ALA A 171 0.34 2.46 -4.84
CA ALA A 171 1.10 2.50 -6.09
C ALA A 171 0.57 3.54 -7.08
N ARG A 172 -0.73 3.87 -7.02
CA ARG A 172 -1.40 4.87 -7.87
C ARG A 172 -2.14 5.94 -7.06
N LEU A 173 -1.65 6.26 -5.85
CA LEU A 173 -2.31 7.20 -4.95
C LEU A 173 -2.42 8.62 -5.53
N PHE A 174 -1.43 9.04 -6.34
CA PHE A 174 -1.51 10.31 -7.07
C PHE A 174 -2.68 10.36 -8.06
N ASN A 175 -3.03 9.23 -8.68
CA ASN A 175 -4.18 9.15 -9.57
C ASN A 175 -5.49 9.26 -8.78
N ALA A 176 -5.57 8.63 -7.61
CA ALA A 176 -6.72 8.78 -6.70
C ALA A 176 -6.89 10.23 -6.24
N SER A 177 -5.82 10.89 -5.83
CA SER A 177 -5.80 12.30 -5.45
C SER A 177 -6.38 13.21 -6.53
N ILE A 178 -5.94 13.04 -7.79
CA ILE A 178 -6.46 13.82 -8.92
C ILE A 178 -7.92 13.51 -9.19
N ALA A 179 -8.31 12.23 -9.19
CA ALA A 179 -9.67 11.82 -9.51
C ALA A 179 -10.70 12.33 -8.48
N GLN A 180 -10.30 12.40 -7.21
CA GLN A 180 -11.16 12.83 -6.11
C GLN A 180 -11.00 14.30 -5.76
N ASN A 181 -10.05 15.02 -6.38
CA ASN A 181 -9.68 16.39 -6.04
C ASN A 181 -9.34 16.56 -4.56
N GLU A 182 -8.63 15.56 -4.01
CA GLU A 182 -8.19 15.52 -2.61
C GLU A 182 -6.66 15.50 -2.50
N SER A 183 -6.14 15.96 -1.37
CA SER A 183 -4.72 15.83 -1.09
C SER A 183 -4.36 14.38 -0.76
N ILE A 184 -3.13 13.99 -1.07
CA ILE A 184 -2.61 12.64 -0.73
C ILE A 184 -2.65 12.40 0.78
N GLU A 185 -2.44 13.44 1.58
CA GLU A 185 -2.48 13.37 3.05
C GLU A 185 -3.86 12.96 3.58
N ASN A 186 -4.93 13.30 2.85
CA ASN A 186 -6.31 13.00 3.24
C ASN A 186 -6.77 11.60 2.79
N LEU A 187 -6.04 10.98 1.87
CA LEU A 187 -6.31 9.63 1.37
C LEU A 187 -5.58 8.58 2.21
#